data_15eb7bf266fa422bd8d319798c31fe7c
#
_entry.id   15eb7bf266fa422bd8d319798c31fe7c
#
_cell.length_a   1.000
_cell.length_b   1.000
_cell.length_c   1.000
_cell.angle_alpha   90.00
_cell.angle_beta   90.00
_cell.angle_gamma   90.00
#
_symmetry.space_group_name_H-M   'P 1'
#
loop_
_entity.id
_entity.type
_entity.pdbx_description
1 polymer ?
#
loop_
_entity_poly.entity_id
_entity_poly.type
_entity_poly.pdbx_seq_one_letter_code
_entity_poly.pdbx_strand_id
1 'polypeptide(L)'
;MPEGKVRLVLALYWFVDDELEPLALNIGDAKFFCFFSTRWNADAFKHGQAMPPGQWTMLSTESADHLVEVCERATGEGYTDFALNPPPNYDGRDRRWGLDEFKDIIERPAGGERYR
;
A
#
# COMPACT_ATOMS: atom_id res chain seq x y z
N MET A 1 15.10 22.43 11.66
CA MET A 1 14.77 21.99 11.49
C MET A 1 14.30 21.73 11.62
N PRO A 2 14.09 21.67 11.60
CA PRO A 2 13.56 21.19 11.67
C PRO A 2 13.29 20.61 11.79
N GLU A 3 13.14 20.41 11.86
CA GLU A 3 12.89 19.79 11.96
C GLU A 3 12.75 19.05 11.80
N GLY A 4 13.18 19.01 11.93
CA GLY A 4 13.12 18.13 11.73
C GLY A 4 12.37 17.45 11.39
N LYS A 5 11.97 17.69 11.13
CA LYS A 5 11.23 17.18 10.76
C LYS A 5 11.19 16.79 9.67
N VAL A 6 11.90 16.21 9.40
CA VAL A 6 11.84 15.63 8.24
C VAL A 6 11.04 14.47 8.32
N ARG A 7 10.08 14.31 7.59
CA ARG A 7 9.39 13.21 7.52
C ARG A 7 9.87 12.46 6.43
N LEU A 8 10.04 11.24 6.49
CA LEU A 8 10.28 10.44 5.36
C LEU A 8 9.06 10.51 4.55
N VAL A 9 9.16 11.09 3.44
CA VAL A 9 8.05 11.14 2.57
C VAL A 9 7.79 9.78 2.07
N LEU A 10 6.61 9.29 2.27
CA LEU A 10 6.30 7.99 1.86
C LEU A 10 5.44 8.12 0.66
N ALA A 11 6.02 8.01 -0.47
CA ALA A 11 5.25 7.89 -1.69
C ALA A 11 4.89 6.44 -1.84
N LEU A 12 3.61 6.12 -1.82
CA LEU A 12 3.18 4.76 -2.01
C LEU A 12 2.51 4.64 -3.37
N TYR A 13 2.73 3.51 -4.01
CA TYR A 13 2.23 3.23 -5.34
C TYR A 13 1.28 2.05 -5.27
N TRP A 14 0.26 2.04 -6.13
CA TRP A 14 -0.64 0.89 -6.25
C TRP A 14 -1.18 0.86 -7.67
N PHE A 15 -1.81 -0.25 -8.03
CA PHE A 15 -2.32 -0.43 -9.38
C PHE A 15 -3.83 -0.33 -9.42
N VAL A 16 -4.36 0.28 -10.47
CA VAL A 16 -5.80 0.30 -10.72
C VAL A 16 -6.04 -0.14 -12.15
N ASP A 17 -7.21 -0.69 -12.40
CA ASP A 17 -7.58 -1.07 -13.76
C ASP A 17 -8.20 0.13 -14.49
N ASP A 18 -8.74 -0.10 -15.68
CA ASP A 18 -9.28 1.00 -16.48
C ASP A 18 -10.56 1.58 -15.90
N GLU A 19 -11.17 0.94 -14.91
CA GLU A 19 -12.30 1.52 -14.22
C GLU A 19 -11.87 2.11 -12.89
N LEU A 20 -10.58 2.27 -12.68
CA LEU A 20 -9.99 2.82 -11.48
C LEU A 20 -10.26 1.97 -10.24
N GLU A 21 -10.48 0.67 -10.44
CA GLU A 21 -10.64 -0.24 -9.32
C GLU A 21 -9.27 -0.75 -8.90
N PRO A 22 -8.93 -0.66 -7.62
CA PRO A 22 -7.62 -1.11 -7.17
C PRO A 22 -7.44 -2.60 -7.32
N LEU A 23 -6.22 -3.01 -7.60
CA LEU A 23 -5.89 -4.42 -7.67
C LEU A 23 -6.17 -5.08 -6.32
N ALA A 24 -6.91 -6.18 -6.36
CA ALA A 24 -7.18 -6.96 -5.16
C ALA A 24 -6.43 -8.28 -5.28
N LEU A 25 -5.65 -8.60 -4.27
CA LEU A 25 -4.96 -9.88 -4.22
C LEU A 25 -5.72 -10.73 -3.22
N ASN A 26 -6.40 -11.76 -3.71
CA ASN A 26 -7.21 -12.60 -2.85
C ASN A 26 -6.43 -13.83 -2.45
N ILE A 27 -6.21 -14.00 -1.14
CA ILE A 27 -5.47 -15.13 -0.61
C ILE A 27 -6.29 -15.68 0.54
N GLY A 28 -6.80 -16.89 0.38
CA GLY A 28 -7.71 -17.46 1.37
C GLY A 28 -8.94 -16.57 1.49
N ASP A 29 -9.28 -16.19 2.70
CA ASP A 29 -10.43 -15.33 2.93
C ASP A 29 -10.06 -13.86 2.94
N ALA A 30 -8.80 -13.53 2.74
CA ALA A 30 -8.36 -12.14 2.83
C ALA A 30 -8.35 -11.48 1.45
N LYS A 31 -8.69 -10.20 1.42
CA LYS A 31 -8.64 -9.41 0.20
C LYS A 31 -7.62 -8.31 0.49
N PHE A 32 -6.48 -8.38 -0.17
CA PHE A 32 -5.37 -7.49 0.09
C PHE A 32 -5.32 -6.32 -0.86
N PHE A 33 -5.07 -5.15 -0.30
CA PHE A 33 -4.75 -3.97 -1.09
C PHE A 33 -3.23 -3.84 -1.02
N CYS A 34 -2.56 -3.85 -2.15
CA CYS A 34 -1.11 -3.91 -2.20
C CYS A 34 -0.52 -2.54 -2.49
N PHE A 35 0.37 -2.10 -1.62
CA PHE A 35 1.09 -0.85 -1.81
C PHE A 35 2.57 -1.14 -2.00
N PHE A 36 3.25 -0.27 -2.70
CA PHE A 36 4.67 -0.40 -2.97
C PHE A 36 5.36 0.92 -2.65
N SER A 37 6.48 0.85 -1.96
CA SER A 37 7.19 2.07 -1.55
C SER A 37 8.08 2.63 -2.65
N THR A 38 8.34 1.88 -3.71
CA THR A 38 9.11 2.37 -4.85
C THR A 38 8.51 1.83 -6.13
N ARG A 39 8.78 2.53 -7.24
CA ARG A 39 8.37 2.01 -8.53
C ARG A 39 9.05 0.70 -8.83
N TRP A 40 10.27 0.55 -8.37
CA TRP A 40 11.03 -0.67 -8.59
C TRP A 40 10.29 -1.88 -8.00
N ASN A 41 9.82 -1.74 -6.76
CA ASN A 41 9.08 -2.83 -6.14
C ASN A 41 7.76 -3.10 -6.86
N ALA A 42 7.09 -2.05 -7.29
CA ALA A 42 5.84 -2.23 -8.03
C ALA A 42 6.08 -2.94 -9.35
N ASP A 43 7.11 -2.53 -10.08
CA ASP A 43 7.41 -3.17 -11.37
C ASP A 43 7.82 -4.63 -11.18
N ALA A 44 8.57 -4.94 -10.14
CA ALA A 44 8.97 -6.31 -9.87
C ALA A 44 7.74 -7.18 -9.61
N PHE A 45 6.79 -6.66 -8.84
CA PHE A 45 5.57 -7.39 -8.57
C PHE A 45 4.77 -7.61 -9.86
N LYS A 46 4.64 -6.56 -10.67
CA LYS A 46 3.86 -6.65 -11.88
C LYS A 46 4.44 -7.69 -12.83
N HIS A 47 5.76 -7.73 -12.97
CA HIS A 47 6.38 -8.65 -13.90
C HIS A 47 6.47 -10.07 -13.36
N GLY A 48 6.54 -10.25 -12.06
CA GLY A 48 6.68 -11.57 -11.47
C GLY A 48 5.37 -12.22 -11.06
N GLN A 49 4.32 -11.43 -10.91
CA GLN A 49 3.06 -11.92 -10.43
C GLN A 49 2.10 -12.08 -11.59
N ALA A 50 1.34 -13.16 -11.59
CA ALA A 50 0.33 -13.33 -12.62
C ALA A 50 -0.83 -12.44 -12.26
N MET A 51 -0.84 -11.24 -12.80
CA MET A 51 -1.93 -10.31 -12.55
C MET A 51 -3.12 -10.65 -13.41
N PRO A 52 -4.32 -10.30 -12.98
CA PRO A 52 -5.50 -10.55 -13.80
C PRO A 52 -5.37 -9.88 -15.15
N PRO A 53 -6.05 -10.39 -16.19
CA PRO A 53 -5.98 -9.76 -17.49
C PRO A 53 -6.49 -8.33 -17.44
N GLY A 54 -5.97 -7.50 -18.32
CA GLY A 54 -6.39 -6.10 -18.39
C GLY A 54 -5.22 -5.19 -18.33
N GLN A 55 -5.52 -3.91 -18.40
CA GLN A 55 -4.48 -2.91 -18.33
C GLN A 55 -4.45 -2.33 -16.94
N TRP A 56 -3.27 -2.24 -16.37
CA TRP A 56 -3.10 -1.74 -15.03
C TRP A 56 -2.28 -0.46 -15.05
N THR A 57 -2.78 0.56 -14.38
CA THR A 57 -2.11 1.84 -14.28
C THR A 57 -1.60 2.00 -12.87
N MET A 58 -0.38 2.50 -12.74
CA MET A 58 0.23 2.72 -11.44
C MET A 58 -0.11 4.13 -10.97
N LEU A 59 -0.71 4.22 -9.82
CA LEU A 59 -1.01 5.50 -9.18
C LEU A 59 -0.08 5.68 -7.99
N SER A 60 0.08 6.90 -7.55
CA SER A 60 0.89 7.16 -6.36
C SER A 60 0.36 8.36 -5.61
N THR A 61 0.70 8.44 -4.34
CA THR A 61 0.42 9.62 -3.57
C THR A 61 1.46 9.74 -2.46
N GLU A 62 1.80 10.97 -2.13
CA GLU A 62 2.74 11.23 -1.06
C GLU A 62 2.05 11.84 0.14
N SER A 63 0.77 12.09 0.06
CA SER A 63 0.04 12.70 1.15
C SER A 63 -0.45 11.64 2.13
N ALA A 64 -0.05 11.76 3.38
CA ALA A 64 -0.51 10.82 4.40
C ALA A 64 -2.03 10.85 4.53
N ASP A 65 -2.62 12.04 4.48
CA ASP A 65 -4.07 12.16 4.59
C ASP A 65 -4.77 11.45 3.44
N HIS A 66 -4.25 11.58 2.24
CA HIS A 66 -4.85 10.92 1.09
C HIS A 66 -4.69 9.40 1.18
N LEU A 67 -3.54 8.94 1.65
CA LEU A 67 -3.32 7.51 1.80
C LEU A 67 -4.29 6.92 2.83
N VAL A 68 -4.51 7.62 3.94
CA VAL A 68 -5.45 7.16 4.94
C VAL A 68 -6.86 7.08 4.35
N GLU A 69 -7.23 8.07 3.55
CA GLU A 69 -8.53 8.08 2.90
C GLU A 69 -8.69 6.90 1.95
N VAL A 70 -7.64 6.60 1.19
CA VAL A 70 -7.66 5.47 0.27
C VAL A 70 -7.86 4.17 1.06
N CYS A 71 -7.16 4.01 2.17
CA CYS A 71 -7.27 2.81 2.98
C CYS A 71 -8.66 2.66 3.61
N GLU A 72 -9.23 3.77 4.07
CA GLU A 72 -10.56 3.73 4.67
C GLU A 72 -11.61 3.38 3.63
N ARG A 73 -11.48 3.94 2.44
CA ARG A 73 -12.42 3.62 1.38
C ARG A 73 -12.30 2.16 0.96
N ALA A 74 -11.08 1.66 0.88
CA ALA A 74 -10.86 0.26 0.52
C ALA A 74 -11.50 -0.67 1.54
N THR A 75 -11.36 -0.36 2.82
CA THR A 75 -11.99 -1.17 3.85
C THR A 75 -13.51 -1.19 3.67
N GLY A 76 -14.09 -0.06 3.31
CA GLY A 76 -15.52 -0.01 3.03
C GLY A 76 -15.93 -0.82 1.82
N GLU A 77 -14.98 -1.14 0.94
CA GLU A 77 -15.25 -1.94 -0.24
C GLU A 77 -14.84 -3.40 -0.06
N GLY A 78 -14.55 -3.80 1.16
CA GLY A 78 -14.32 -5.21 1.43
C GLY A 78 -12.87 -5.65 1.53
N TYR A 79 -11.93 -4.74 1.36
CA TYR A 79 -10.53 -5.09 1.55
C TYR A 79 -10.28 -5.33 3.04
N THR A 80 -9.64 -6.42 3.37
CA THR A 80 -9.46 -6.81 4.76
C THR A 80 -8.05 -6.54 5.27
N ASP A 81 -7.08 -6.51 4.36
CA ASP A 81 -5.69 -6.37 4.74
C ASP A 81 -4.96 -5.48 3.78
N PHE A 82 -3.89 -4.87 4.26
CA PHE A 82 -3.02 -4.04 3.44
C PHE A 82 -1.63 -4.64 3.47
N ALA A 83 -0.99 -4.72 2.32
CA ALA A 83 0.35 -5.29 2.20
C ALA A 83 1.30 -4.21 1.69
N LEU A 84 2.51 -4.18 2.20
CA LEU A 84 3.51 -3.23 1.75
C LEU A 84 4.67 -3.99 1.14
N ASN A 85 4.93 -3.73 -0.12
CA ASN A 85 6.01 -4.36 -0.87
C ASN A 85 5.89 -5.88 -0.86
N PRO A 86 4.72 -6.44 -1.21
CA PRO A 86 4.63 -7.88 -1.29
C PRO A 86 5.54 -8.40 -2.41
N PRO A 87 6.21 -9.52 -2.19
CA PRO A 87 7.02 -10.09 -3.26
C PRO A 87 6.13 -10.66 -4.36
N PRO A 88 6.68 -10.93 -5.54
CA PRO A 88 5.86 -11.43 -6.64
C PRO A 88 5.10 -12.71 -6.35
N ASN A 89 5.59 -13.53 -5.43
CA ASN A 89 4.89 -14.77 -5.10
C ASN A 89 4.34 -14.71 -3.69
N TYR A 90 3.84 -13.55 -3.31
CA TYR A 90 3.34 -13.30 -1.98
C TYR A 90 2.25 -14.30 -1.57
N ASP A 91 2.40 -14.87 -0.38
CA ASP A 91 1.46 -15.86 0.11
C ASP A 91 0.61 -15.35 1.28
N GLY A 92 0.71 -14.07 1.60
CA GLY A 92 -0.15 -13.48 2.64
C GLY A 92 0.31 -13.66 4.06
N ARG A 93 1.47 -14.22 4.29
CA ARG A 93 1.88 -14.55 5.66
C ARG A 93 2.52 -13.40 6.41
N ASP A 94 3.21 -12.51 5.73
CA ASP A 94 3.87 -11.43 6.41
C ASP A 94 3.61 -10.14 5.66
N ARG A 95 4.09 -9.03 6.18
CA ARG A 95 3.93 -7.72 5.56
C ARG A 95 2.46 -7.37 5.39
N ARG A 96 1.64 -7.77 6.35
CA ARG A 96 0.21 -7.50 6.27
C ARG A 96 -0.26 -6.80 7.53
N TRP A 97 -1.18 -5.89 7.35
CA TRP A 97 -1.71 -5.10 8.45
C TRP A 97 -3.19 -4.88 8.23
N GLY A 98 -3.93 -4.78 9.32
CA GLY A 98 -5.30 -4.31 9.24
C GLY A 98 -5.33 -2.81 9.06
N LEU A 99 -6.52 -2.25 8.95
CA LEU A 99 -6.68 -0.83 8.67
C LEU A 99 -6.01 0.04 9.73
N ASP A 100 -6.31 -0.19 10.99
CA ASP A 100 -5.80 0.67 12.05
C ASP A 100 -4.29 0.61 12.14
N GLU A 101 -3.74 -0.59 12.00
CA GLU A 101 -2.31 -0.75 12.06
C GLU A 101 -1.62 -0.08 10.88
N PHE A 102 -2.20 -0.18 9.70
CA PHE A 102 -1.59 0.41 8.52
C PHE A 102 -1.68 1.93 8.57
N LYS A 103 -2.80 2.46 9.07
CA LYS A 103 -2.92 3.90 9.25
C LYS A 103 -1.84 4.41 10.18
N ASP A 104 -1.55 3.65 11.24
CA ASP A 104 -0.52 4.04 12.18
C ASP A 104 0.84 4.13 11.50
N ILE A 105 1.13 3.20 10.59
CA ILE A 105 2.38 3.23 9.84
C ILE A 105 2.44 4.47 8.95
N ILE A 106 1.36 4.78 8.27
CA ILE A 106 1.33 5.92 7.36
C ILE A 106 1.51 7.23 8.12
N GLU A 107 0.90 7.33 9.27
CA GLU A 107 0.89 8.59 10.02
C GLU A 107 2.06 8.73 10.98
N ARG A 108 2.91 7.70 11.07
CA ARG A 108 4.01 7.74 12.01
C ARG A 108 5.04 8.78 11.59
N PRO A 109 5.45 9.64 12.49
CA PRO A 109 6.48 10.61 12.14
C PRO A 109 7.79 9.92 11.83
N ALA A 110 8.54 10.51 10.94
CA ALA A 110 9.85 9.95 10.64
C ALA A 110 10.76 10.17 11.81
N GLY A 111 11.71 9.30 11.92
CA GLY A 111 12.70 9.50 12.94
C GLY A 111 12.25 9.22 14.31
N GLY A 112 11.19 8.89 14.46
CA GLY A 112 10.85 8.46 15.72
C GLY A 112 10.83 9.46 16.72
N GLU A 113 10.47 10.56 16.35
CA GLU A 113 10.36 11.32 17.27
C GLU A 113 9.61 10.81 18.19
N ARG A 114 9.18 9.77 17.99
CA ARG A 114 8.53 9.21 18.81
C ARG A 114 9.22 8.74 19.85
N TYR A 115 10.29 8.81 19.93
CA TYR A 115 10.83 8.26 20.97
C TYR A 115 11.45 9.26 21.52
N ARG A 116 11.28 9.86 21.68
CA ARG A 116 11.77 10.73 22.21
C ARG A 116 12.05 10.59 23.30
#